data_b4c0983062a768b88db86d9a381bd944
#
_entry.id   b4c0983062a768b88db86d9a381bd944
#
_cell.length_a   1.000
_cell.length_b   1.000
_cell.length_c   1.000
_cell.angle_alpha   90.00
_cell.angle_beta   90.00
_cell.angle_gamma   90.00
#
_symmetry.space_group_name_H-M   'P 1'
#
loop_
_entity.id
_entity.type
_entity.pdbx_description
1 polymer ?
#
loop_
_entity_poly.entity_id
_entity_poly.type
_entity_poly.pdbx_seq_one_letter_code
_entity_poly.pdbx_strand_id
1 'polypeptide(L)'
;MSFKISSLALAVATLSTVSIANAAGLDRSTQPSWAFTEEGTFAYVEHITIDPTIEGKDNANVATTDANFTAGRNVPDMADDYQFLNFGAKADVNDTISVGAFFDQPWAADVEFSGDNNFVGTPTAVIGGIYAQAAAGLQNAGIALPVTNATELQTAISTIQNQVTAGQARLDAANTQLATAQAALAANPALAPVLTPQITALQQGIAAGTTQVAAGTQAVKTLSTAQAASQNLSKVTGATNVSVSSQNFTGLLGVKLGEKKNIQIYGGPTIQRLEGDVHLRGNAYKTASGYDANITRDTAYGWMAGIAYLKPEIALKAALTYRSEIDHDVNMTENLPALGAAGVGTNEITITTPKSVNLDFQTGLNPTTLLTAKARWVPWSDFAIKPKIYGSASGLNLVSYDDDAWTAEVGLGKKLSPQLAISGAVGYDSGAGNPITSLGPVEGNWNVGLGAKYNLTPEWAVSGGVKYLMFGDAKAKIPDGSIVGDFQDNDGWVYGVRLSYQKK
;
A
#
# COMPACT_ATOMS: atom_id res chain seq x y z
N MET A 1 8.07 50.10 -24.22
CA MET A 1 8.17 48.87 -25.05
C MET A 1 7.42 47.76 -24.36
N SER A 2 6.23 47.42 -24.81
CA SER A 2 5.49 46.29 -24.30
C SER A 2 6.04 45.02 -24.94
N PHE A 3 6.80 44.23 -24.20
CA PHE A 3 7.25 42.92 -24.67
C PHE A 3 6.07 41.97 -24.67
N LYS A 4 5.57 41.57 -25.85
CA LYS A 4 4.59 40.50 -25.97
C LYS A 4 5.30 39.15 -25.71
N ILE A 5 5.41 38.77 -24.43
CA ILE A 5 6.00 37.49 -23.99
C ILE A 5 4.97 36.34 -24.08
N SER A 6 3.74 36.64 -24.48
CA SER A 6 2.60 35.72 -24.48
C SER A 6 2.79 34.41 -25.27
N SER A 7 3.73 34.34 -26.21
CA SER A 7 4.08 33.10 -26.91
C SER A 7 5.19 32.26 -26.23
N LEU A 8 5.78 32.76 -25.15
CA LEU A 8 6.87 32.08 -24.45
C LEU A 8 6.36 31.10 -23.38
N ALA A 9 5.31 31.51 -22.65
CA ALA A 9 4.72 30.69 -21.60
C ALA A 9 4.29 29.30 -22.12
N LEU A 10 3.89 29.25 -23.39
CA LEU A 10 3.46 28.00 -24.04
C LEU A 10 4.61 27.07 -24.41
N ALA A 11 5.82 27.61 -24.54
CA ALA A 11 6.94 26.86 -25.09
C ALA A 11 7.63 25.92 -24.08
N VAL A 12 7.49 26.15 -22.77
CA VAL A 12 8.37 25.56 -21.78
C VAL A 12 7.62 24.71 -20.75
N ALA A 13 6.31 24.88 -20.64
CA ALA A 13 5.48 24.17 -19.66
C ALA A 13 5.41 22.63 -19.83
N THR A 14 6.22 22.04 -20.70
CA THR A 14 6.04 20.66 -21.15
C THR A 14 6.77 19.61 -20.36
N LEU A 15 7.90 19.93 -19.75
CA LEU A 15 8.57 18.99 -18.84
C LEU A 15 8.10 19.12 -17.40
N SER A 16 7.70 20.33 -17.03
CA SER A 16 7.16 20.57 -15.69
C SER A 16 5.80 19.90 -15.44
N THR A 17 5.21 19.25 -16.46
CA THR A 17 3.96 18.48 -16.31
C THR A 17 4.18 16.99 -16.17
N VAL A 18 5.38 16.49 -16.51
CA VAL A 18 5.80 15.15 -16.11
C VAL A 18 6.44 15.25 -14.73
N SER A 19 5.74 15.86 -13.78
CA SER A 19 6.12 15.78 -12.38
C SER A 19 5.62 14.46 -11.89
N ILE A 20 6.50 13.53 -11.74
CA ILE A 20 6.20 12.23 -11.21
C ILE A 20 6.84 12.20 -9.85
N ALA A 21 6.00 12.34 -8.88
CA ALA A 21 6.29 11.96 -7.53
C ALA A 21 6.15 10.44 -7.49
N ASN A 22 7.22 9.70 -7.63
CA ASN A 22 7.12 8.25 -7.82
C ASN A 22 7.64 7.46 -6.67
N ALA A 23 8.16 8.11 -5.67
CA ALA A 23 8.79 7.41 -4.58
C ALA A 23 7.93 7.39 -3.33
N ALA A 24 6.98 8.31 -3.20
CA ALA A 24 6.18 8.41 -1.99
C ALA A 24 4.81 7.77 -2.17
N GLY A 25 4.60 6.66 -1.50
CA GLY A 25 3.30 6.01 -1.44
C GLY A 25 2.79 5.57 -2.82
N LEU A 26 1.52 5.90 -3.10
CA LEU A 26 0.85 5.54 -4.36
C LEU A 26 0.82 6.70 -5.38
N ASP A 27 1.49 7.83 -5.15
CA ASP A 27 1.41 9.03 -6.01
C ASP A 27 2.10 8.81 -7.36
N ARG A 28 1.37 8.87 -8.45
CA ARG A 28 1.87 8.56 -9.81
C ARG A 28 1.67 9.66 -10.84
N SER A 29 0.72 10.56 -10.63
CA SER A 29 0.46 11.64 -11.58
C SER A 29 0.24 12.97 -10.90
N THR A 30 0.56 14.06 -11.63
CA THR A 30 0.28 15.42 -11.19
C THR A 30 -1.20 15.75 -11.35
N GLN A 31 -1.66 16.67 -10.52
CA GLN A 31 -3.00 17.23 -10.67
C GLN A 31 -3.11 18.11 -11.93
N PRO A 32 -4.24 18.07 -12.66
CA PRO A 32 -4.42 18.81 -13.92
C PRO A 32 -4.66 20.32 -13.74
N SER A 33 -4.56 20.86 -12.52
CA SER A 33 -4.80 22.28 -12.20
C SER A 33 -3.98 23.26 -13.05
N TRP A 34 -2.76 22.88 -13.44
CA TRP A 34 -1.91 23.69 -14.30
C TRP A 34 -2.58 24.03 -15.65
N ALA A 35 -3.34 23.08 -16.22
CA ALA A 35 -4.03 23.27 -17.50
C ALA A 35 -5.21 24.24 -17.38
N PHE A 36 -5.86 24.28 -16.21
CA PHE A 36 -6.95 25.21 -15.97
C PHE A 36 -6.51 26.67 -15.94
N THR A 37 -5.25 26.94 -15.63
CA THR A 37 -4.67 28.28 -15.59
C THR A 37 -4.07 28.73 -16.93
N GLU A 38 -4.21 27.96 -18.00
CA GLU A 38 -3.82 28.37 -19.35
C GLU A 38 -4.75 29.46 -19.91
N GLU A 39 -4.24 30.28 -20.83
CA GLU A 39 -5.04 31.37 -21.45
C GLU A 39 -5.96 30.86 -22.54
N GLY A 40 -7.15 31.45 -22.64
CA GLY A 40 -8.12 31.18 -23.71
C GLY A 40 -8.71 29.78 -23.66
N THR A 41 -8.85 29.15 -24.82
CA THR A 41 -9.26 27.73 -24.91
C THR A 41 -8.00 26.87 -24.98
N PHE A 42 -7.90 25.89 -24.09
CA PHE A 42 -6.79 24.95 -24.02
C PHE A 42 -7.32 23.52 -23.91
N ALA A 43 -6.72 22.60 -24.69
CA ALA A 43 -7.00 21.17 -24.57
C ALA A 43 -5.70 20.38 -24.74
N TYR A 44 -5.63 19.22 -24.11
CA TYR A 44 -4.47 18.33 -24.24
C TYR A 44 -4.85 16.88 -24.09
N VAL A 45 -4.04 16.02 -24.68
CA VAL A 45 -3.94 14.60 -24.39
C VAL A 45 -2.45 14.29 -24.17
N GLU A 46 -2.17 13.52 -23.14
CA GLU A 46 -0.82 13.18 -22.71
C GLU A 46 -0.72 11.70 -22.37
N HIS A 47 0.30 11.06 -22.89
CA HIS A 47 0.69 9.71 -22.51
C HIS A 47 2.01 9.76 -21.76
N ILE A 48 2.07 9.11 -20.61
CA ILE A 48 3.23 9.01 -19.74
C ILE A 48 3.52 7.53 -19.49
N THR A 49 4.78 7.15 -19.66
CA THR A 49 5.30 5.84 -19.24
C THR A 49 6.33 6.06 -18.15
N ILE A 50 6.22 5.30 -17.07
CA ILE A 50 7.21 5.23 -16.00
C ILE A 50 7.76 3.82 -16.01
N ASP A 51 9.07 3.72 -16.12
CA ASP A 51 9.85 2.49 -16.23
C ASP A 51 10.87 2.50 -15.05
N PRO A 52 10.45 2.05 -13.85
CA PRO A 52 11.33 1.95 -12.69
C PRO A 52 12.06 0.62 -12.70
N THR A 53 13.27 0.59 -12.15
CA THR A 53 14.02 -0.63 -11.85
C THR A 53 14.24 -0.68 -10.35
N ILE A 54 13.57 -1.62 -9.65
CA ILE A 54 13.63 -1.76 -8.20
C ILE A 54 14.10 -3.15 -7.82
N GLU A 55 15.37 -3.26 -7.54
CA GLU A 55 16.07 -4.49 -7.15
C GLU A 55 16.58 -4.39 -5.71
N GLY A 56 16.82 -5.54 -5.07
CA GLY A 56 17.33 -5.53 -3.72
C GLY A 56 17.76 -6.91 -3.21
N LYS A 57 17.75 -7.05 -1.89
CA LYS A 57 18.00 -8.32 -1.19
C LYS A 57 16.93 -8.54 -0.13
N ASP A 58 16.52 -9.81 0.01
CA ASP A 58 15.68 -10.22 1.13
C ASP A 58 16.48 -10.28 2.45
N ASN A 59 15.79 -10.35 3.57
CA ASN A 59 16.43 -10.57 4.86
C ASN A 59 16.62 -12.08 5.08
N ALA A 60 17.85 -12.52 5.30
CA ALA A 60 18.16 -13.92 5.61
C ALA A 60 17.49 -14.41 6.90
N ASN A 61 17.15 -13.52 7.83
CA ASN A 61 16.57 -13.80 9.14
C ASN A 61 15.09 -13.38 9.22
N VAL A 62 14.23 -13.99 8.43
CA VAL A 62 12.77 -13.68 8.41
C VAL A 62 12.02 -14.03 9.70
N ALA A 63 12.62 -14.79 10.60
CA ALA A 63 12.00 -15.21 11.86
C ALA A 63 12.12 -14.15 12.97
N THR A 64 12.96 -13.15 12.84
CA THR A 64 13.21 -12.15 13.87
C THR A 64 12.29 -10.93 13.70
N THR A 65 11.76 -10.44 14.81
CA THR A 65 11.09 -9.12 14.90
C THR A 65 12.11 -7.99 15.02
N ASP A 66 13.40 -8.27 14.69
CA ASP A 66 14.51 -7.36 14.87
C ASP A 66 14.55 -6.35 13.71
N ALA A 67 14.85 -5.09 14.05
CA ALA A 67 15.18 -4.06 13.07
C ALA A 67 16.52 -4.32 12.35
N ASN A 68 17.24 -5.39 12.69
CA ASN A 68 18.51 -5.75 12.08
C ASN A 68 18.28 -6.48 10.75
N PHE A 69 18.85 -5.92 9.70
CA PHE A 69 18.90 -6.54 8.39
C PHE A 69 20.16 -7.40 8.25
N THR A 70 19.98 -8.63 7.77
CA THR A 70 21.07 -9.49 7.29
C THR A 70 20.80 -9.81 5.84
N ALA A 71 21.71 -9.44 4.94
CA ALA A 71 21.54 -9.66 3.51
C ALA A 71 21.36 -11.15 3.18
N GLY A 72 20.27 -11.45 2.53
CA GLY A 72 19.91 -12.79 2.05
C GLY A 72 20.08 -12.91 0.52
N ARG A 73 19.06 -13.44 -0.12
CA ARG A 73 19.02 -13.69 -1.57
C ARG A 73 18.69 -12.41 -2.33
N ASN A 74 19.02 -12.39 -3.61
CA ASN A 74 18.65 -11.30 -4.49
C ASN A 74 17.14 -11.29 -4.71
N VAL A 75 16.58 -10.09 -4.73
CA VAL A 75 15.25 -9.80 -5.21
C VAL A 75 15.44 -9.10 -6.56
N PRO A 76 15.07 -9.76 -7.67
CA PRO A 76 15.09 -9.14 -9.00
C PRO A 76 14.13 -7.93 -9.05
N ASP A 77 14.20 -7.19 -10.14
CA ASP A 77 13.29 -6.09 -10.40
C ASP A 77 11.83 -6.51 -10.14
N MET A 78 11.18 -5.78 -9.26
CA MET A 78 9.82 -6.06 -8.79
C MET A 78 8.81 -4.99 -9.21
N ALA A 79 9.25 -3.95 -9.88
CA ALA A 79 8.39 -2.86 -10.32
C ALA A 79 7.94 -3.08 -11.76
N ASP A 80 6.64 -3.04 -12.00
CA ASP A 80 6.10 -3.04 -13.34
C ASP A 80 6.09 -1.64 -13.96
N ASP A 81 6.06 -1.59 -15.29
CA ASP A 81 5.91 -0.35 -16.05
C ASP A 81 4.53 0.25 -15.82
N TYR A 82 4.48 1.56 -15.56
CA TYR A 82 3.23 2.30 -15.44
C TYR A 82 2.95 3.09 -16.71
N GLN A 83 1.71 3.01 -17.20
CA GLN A 83 1.26 3.81 -18.32
C GLN A 83 0.03 4.62 -17.94
N PHE A 84 0.08 5.92 -18.16
CA PHE A 84 -0.99 6.86 -17.84
C PHE A 84 -1.44 7.62 -19.07
N LEU A 85 -2.75 7.73 -19.23
CA LEU A 85 -3.38 8.62 -20.19
C LEU A 85 -4.07 9.74 -19.44
N ASN A 86 -3.56 10.97 -19.56
CA ASN A 86 -4.18 12.17 -19.01
C ASN A 86 -4.72 13.04 -20.15
N PHE A 87 -5.87 13.63 -19.93
CA PHE A 87 -6.44 14.55 -20.91
C PHE A 87 -7.35 15.57 -20.25
N GLY A 88 -7.58 16.69 -20.94
CA GLY A 88 -8.50 17.68 -20.45
C GLY A 88 -8.66 18.85 -21.39
N ALA A 89 -9.69 19.62 -21.11
CA ALA A 89 -9.98 20.85 -21.82
C ALA A 89 -10.45 21.95 -20.87
N LYS A 90 -10.10 23.17 -21.21
CA LYS A 90 -10.50 24.39 -20.52
C LYS A 90 -10.90 25.44 -21.56
N ALA A 91 -11.90 26.23 -21.26
CA ALA A 91 -12.29 27.38 -22.07
C ALA A 91 -12.58 28.60 -21.20
N ASP A 92 -12.16 29.79 -21.67
CA ASP A 92 -12.67 31.05 -21.17
C ASP A 92 -14.01 31.33 -21.84
N VAL A 93 -15.10 31.25 -21.06
CA VAL A 93 -16.47 31.52 -21.53
C VAL A 93 -16.61 33.03 -21.86
N ASN A 94 -15.95 33.85 -21.05
CA ASN A 94 -15.80 35.30 -21.24
C ASN A 94 -14.56 35.77 -20.45
N ASP A 95 -14.34 37.07 -20.39
CA ASP A 95 -13.19 37.67 -19.70
C ASP A 95 -13.13 37.36 -18.19
N THR A 96 -14.24 36.87 -17.62
CA THR A 96 -14.37 36.65 -16.17
C THR A 96 -14.50 35.20 -15.81
N ILE A 97 -15.15 34.37 -16.63
CA ILE A 97 -15.53 33.00 -16.32
C ILE A 97 -14.75 32.02 -17.18
N SER A 98 -14.16 31.03 -16.52
CA SER A 98 -13.49 29.89 -17.13
C SER A 98 -14.15 28.59 -16.68
N VAL A 99 -14.25 27.61 -17.56
CA VAL A 99 -14.72 26.26 -17.26
C VAL A 99 -13.71 25.22 -17.78
N GLY A 100 -13.64 24.07 -17.12
CA GLY A 100 -12.73 23.00 -17.55
C GLY A 100 -13.18 21.64 -17.04
N ALA A 101 -12.71 20.61 -17.75
CA ALA A 101 -12.90 19.21 -17.38
C ALA A 101 -11.60 18.44 -17.66
N PHE A 102 -11.19 17.57 -16.71
CA PHE A 102 -9.89 16.92 -16.72
C PHE A 102 -10.02 15.48 -16.26
N PHE A 103 -9.22 14.63 -16.85
CA PHE A 103 -9.02 13.24 -16.46
C PHE A 103 -7.57 13.01 -16.10
N ASP A 104 -7.34 12.37 -14.95
CA ASP A 104 -6.01 11.98 -14.44
C ASP A 104 -6.08 10.66 -13.67
N GLN A 105 -4.93 10.00 -13.49
CA GLN A 105 -4.78 8.74 -12.78
C GLN A 105 -3.75 8.94 -11.65
N PRO A 106 -4.16 9.51 -10.50
CA PRO A 106 -3.22 10.00 -9.49
C PRO A 106 -2.57 8.91 -8.66
N TRP A 107 -3.30 7.85 -8.32
CA TRP A 107 -2.85 6.83 -7.40
C TRP A 107 -2.75 5.48 -8.09
N ALA A 108 -1.59 4.85 -8.04
CA ALA A 108 -1.36 3.51 -8.55
C ALA A 108 -0.20 2.82 -7.83
N ALA A 109 -0.24 1.49 -7.75
CA ALA A 109 0.87 0.63 -7.44
C ALA A 109 0.77 -0.59 -8.34
N ASP A 110 1.89 -1.06 -8.87
CA ASP A 110 2.00 -2.31 -9.60
C ASP A 110 3.36 -2.92 -9.27
N VAL A 111 3.32 -4.01 -8.54
CA VAL A 111 4.49 -4.66 -7.94
C VAL A 111 4.31 -6.15 -8.04
N GLU A 112 5.28 -6.84 -8.62
CA GLU A 112 5.32 -8.29 -8.67
C GLU A 112 6.71 -8.81 -8.32
N PHE A 113 6.84 -9.47 -7.17
CA PHE A 113 8.09 -10.12 -6.78
C PHE A 113 8.33 -11.38 -7.62
N SER A 114 9.60 -11.65 -7.92
CA SER A 114 10.01 -12.80 -8.72
C SER A 114 11.29 -13.44 -8.17
N GLY A 115 11.70 -14.58 -8.74
CA GLY A 115 12.93 -15.27 -8.38
C GLY A 115 12.84 -16.12 -7.10
N ASP A 116 14.00 -16.54 -6.59
CA ASP A 116 14.11 -17.33 -5.35
C ASP A 116 14.48 -16.44 -4.17
N ASN A 117 13.46 -15.93 -3.46
CA ASN A 117 13.62 -15.08 -2.28
C ASN A 117 12.43 -15.24 -1.32
N ASN A 118 12.45 -14.52 -0.21
CA ASN A 118 11.44 -14.63 0.85
C ASN A 118 10.07 -14.02 0.51
N PHE A 119 9.90 -13.40 -0.64
CA PHE A 119 8.62 -12.83 -1.11
C PHE A 119 7.89 -13.76 -2.09
N VAL A 120 8.47 -14.96 -2.38
CA VAL A 120 7.97 -15.89 -3.39
C VAL A 120 7.80 -17.29 -2.80
N GLY A 121 6.77 -17.99 -3.26
CA GLY A 121 6.53 -19.42 -3.01
C GLY A 121 5.92 -19.73 -1.64
N THR A 122 6.05 -20.99 -1.29
CA THR A 122 5.50 -21.54 -0.04
C THR A 122 6.30 -21.05 1.19
N PRO A 123 5.66 -20.62 2.28
CA PRO A 123 6.33 -20.12 3.47
C PRO A 123 6.89 -21.25 4.34
N THR A 124 7.91 -21.96 3.84
CA THR A 124 8.45 -23.18 4.47
C THR A 124 9.06 -22.93 5.84
N ALA A 125 9.72 -21.78 6.03
CA ALA A 125 10.27 -21.38 7.34
C ALA A 125 9.16 -21.10 8.37
N VAL A 126 8.04 -20.50 7.95
CA VAL A 126 6.87 -20.25 8.79
C VAL A 126 6.23 -21.57 9.22
N ILE A 127 6.06 -22.53 8.27
CA ILE A 127 5.54 -23.86 8.56
C ILE A 127 6.45 -24.59 9.55
N GLY A 128 7.78 -24.52 9.36
CA GLY A 128 8.75 -25.07 10.30
C GLY A 128 8.63 -24.45 11.70
N GLY A 129 8.42 -23.15 11.77
CA GLY A 129 8.15 -22.41 13.03
C GLY A 129 6.88 -22.88 13.74
N ILE A 130 5.82 -23.20 13.02
CA ILE A 130 4.59 -23.77 13.58
C ILE A 130 4.85 -25.13 14.24
N TYR A 131 5.63 -26.00 13.59
CA TYR A 131 6.02 -27.28 14.16
C TYR A 131 6.90 -27.12 15.41
N ALA A 132 7.86 -26.20 15.37
CA ALA A 132 8.73 -25.90 16.53
C ALA A 132 7.92 -25.37 17.72
N GLN A 133 6.93 -24.49 17.50
CA GLN A 133 6.04 -24.01 18.56
C GLN A 133 5.16 -25.14 19.12
N ALA A 134 4.64 -26.02 18.26
CA ALA A 134 3.86 -27.18 18.70
C ALA A 134 4.71 -28.12 19.57
N ALA A 135 5.96 -28.39 19.19
CA ALA A 135 6.90 -29.20 19.98
C ALA A 135 7.20 -28.54 21.34
N ALA A 136 7.48 -27.25 21.37
CA ALA A 136 7.72 -26.50 22.60
C ALA A 136 6.49 -26.49 23.53
N GLY A 137 5.29 -26.34 22.97
CA GLY A 137 4.04 -26.44 23.73
C GLY A 137 3.83 -27.80 24.39
N LEU A 138 4.16 -28.89 23.69
CA LEU A 138 4.15 -30.23 24.24
C LEU A 138 5.17 -30.43 25.36
N GLN A 139 6.39 -30.00 25.18
CA GLN A 139 7.42 -30.06 26.21
C GLN A 139 7.02 -29.30 27.46
N ASN A 140 6.47 -28.11 27.34
CA ASN A 140 5.95 -27.32 28.47
C ASN A 140 4.78 -28.02 29.20
N ALA A 141 4.02 -28.87 28.51
CA ALA A 141 2.98 -29.70 29.07
C ALA A 141 3.50 -31.03 29.65
N GLY A 142 4.83 -31.26 29.63
CA GLY A 142 5.46 -32.50 30.09
C GLY A 142 5.30 -33.68 29.12
N ILE A 143 4.95 -33.42 27.86
CA ILE A 143 4.70 -34.45 26.83
C ILE A 143 5.91 -34.49 25.88
N ALA A 144 6.70 -35.55 25.94
CA ALA A 144 7.89 -35.75 25.13
C ALA A 144 7.55 -36.43 23.79
N LEU A 145 6.91 -35.72 22.87
CA LEU A 145 6.64 -36.17 21.50
C LEU A 145 7.35 -35.25 20.50
N PRO A 146 8.03 -35.82 19.48
CA PRO A 146 8.65 -35.01 18.44
C PRO A 146 7.60 -34.40 17.53
N VAL A 147 7.80 -33.14 17.10
CA VAL A 147 6.99 -32.45 16.10
C VAL A 147 7.92 -31.60 15.24
N THR A 148 8.40 -32.17 14.13
CA THR A 148 9.26 -31.48 13.17
C THR A 148 8.63 -31.40 11.78
N ASN A 149 7.53 -32.13 11.56
CA ASN A 149 6.83 -32.22 10.27
C ASN A 149 5.34 -32.58 10.47
N ALA A 150 4.58 -32.54 9.38
CA ALA A 150 3.14 -32.78 9.38
C ALA A 150 2.76 -34.19 9.88
N THR A 151 3.56 -35.22 9.59
CA THR A 151 3.30 -36.59 10.01
C THR A 151 3.47 -36.75 11.52
N GLU A 152 4.54 -36.21 12.07
CA GLU A 152 4.78 -36.22 13.51
C GLU A 152 3.73 -35.41 14.27
N LEU A 153 3.32 -34.24 13.75
CA LEU A 153 2.22 -33.45 14.31
C LEU A 153 0.91 -34.27 14.36
N GLN A 154 0.55 -34.95 13.27
CA GLN A 154 -0.63 -35.80 13.23
C GLN A 154 -0.52 -36.96 14.24
N THR A 155 0.67 -37.57 14.34
CA THR A 155 0.92 -38.67 15.32
C THR A 155 0.78 -38.16 16.75
N ALA A 156 1.30 -36.96 17.06
CA ALA A 156 1.15 -36.34 18.38
C ALA A 156 -0.32 -36.07 18.73
N ILE A 157 -1.10 -35.53 17.79
CA ILE A 157 -2.54 -35.30 17.97
C ILE A 157 -3.25 -36.62 18.29
N SER A 158 -3.03 -37.67 17.47
CA SER A 158 -3.68 -38.97 17.66
C SER A 158 -3.29 -39.62 18.98
N THR A 159 -2.03 -39.53 19.39
CA THR A 159 -1.54 -40.10 20.68
C THR A 159 -2.22 -39.42 21.86
N ILE A 160 -2.24 -38.07 21.88
CA ILE A 160 -2.87 -37.32 22.97
C ILE A 160 -4.40 -37.54 23.00
N GLN A 161 -5.04 -37.58 21.83
CA GLN A 161 -6.48 -37.87 21.71
C GLN A 161 -6.84 -39.25 22.33
N ASN A 162 -6.02 -40.26 22.04
CA ASN A 162 -6.23 -41.60 22.66
C ASN A 162 -6.02 -41.57 24.17
N GLN A 163 -5.03 -40.79 24.67
CA GLN A 163 -4.83 -40.61 26.12
C GLN A 163 -5.99 -39.87 26.77
N VAL A 164 -6.55 -38.84 26.13
CA VAL A 164 -7.74 -38.10 26.60
C VAL A 164 -8.94 -39.03 26.67
N THR A 165 -9.19 -39.85 25.64
CA THR A 165 -10.30 -40.82 25.61
C THR A 165 -10.18 -41.87 26.73
N ALA A 166 -8.96 -42.43 26.90
CA ALA A 166 -8.69 -43.37 27.98
C ALA A 166 -8.80 -42.71 29.38
N GLY A 167 -8.37 -41.47 29.51
CA GLY A 167 -8.53 -40.68 30.74
C GLY A 167 -9.97 -40.43 31.10
N GLN A 168 -10.81 -40.08 30.12
CA GLN A 168 -12.25 -39.89 30.31
C GLN A 168 -12.94 -41.18 30.78
N ALA A 169 -12.63 -42.31 30.15
CA ALA A 169 -13.18 -43.59 30.54
C ALA A 169 -12.82 -43.96 32.00
N ARG A 170 -11.57 -43.64 32.45
CA ARG A 170 -11.17 -43.83 33.85
C ARG A 170 -11.92 -42.92 34.81
N LEU A 171 -12.16 -41.68 34.42
CA LEU A 171 -12.98 -40.73 35.21
C LEU A 171 -14.40 -41.18 35.35
N ASP A 172 -15.04 -41.71 34.32
CA ASP A 172 -16.40 -42.24 34.34
C ASP A 172 -16.50 -43.45 35.28
N ALA A 173 -15.51 -44.37 35.23
CA ALA A 173 -15.42 -45.49 36.13
C ALA A 173 -15.21 -45.05 37.59
N ALA A 174 -14.31 -44.06 37.83
CA ALA A 174 -14.08 -43.53 39.18
C ALA A 174 -15.31 -42.82 39.75
N ASN A 175 -16.04 -42.06 38.94
CA ASN A 175 -17.29 -41.41 39.33
C ASN A 175 -18.36 -42.47 39.70
N THR A 176 -18.47 -43.56 38.97
CA THR A 176 -19.37 -44.67 39.28
C THR A 176 -19.00 -45.33 40.61
N GLN A 177 -17.71 -45.58 40.87
CA GLN A 177 -17.21 -46.11 42.12
C GLN A 177 -17.50 -45.16 43.31
N LEU A 178 -17.28 -43.87 43.11
CA LEU A 178 -17.57 -42.82 44.10
C LEU A 178 -19.06 -42.82 44.48
N ALA A 179 -19.95 -42.83 43.48
CA ALA A 179 -21.38 -42.89 43.69
C ALA A 179 -21.79 -44.14 44.48
N THR A 180 -21.23 -45.31 44.14
CA THR A 180 -21.48 -46.58 44.83
C THR A 180 -21.01 -46.53 46.28
N ALA A 181 -19.80 -46.02 46.56
CA ALA A 181 -19.23 -45.86 47.89
C ALA A 181 -20.06 -44.89 48.75
N GLN A 182 -20.52 -43.79 48.19
CA GLN A 182 -21.41 -42.82 48.88
C GLN A 182 -22.77 -43.40 49.21
N ALA A 183 -23.37 -44.15 48.30
CA ALA A 183 -24.64 -44.82 48.51
C ALA A 183 -24.52 -45.89 49.62
N ALA A 184 -23.44 -46.70 49.63
CA ALA A 184 -23.17 -47.68 50.65
C ALA A 184 -22.97 -47.03 52.03
N LEU A 185 -22.29 -45.94 52.13
CA LEU A 185 -22.08 -45.16 53.35
C LEU A 185 -23.42 -44.60 53.88
N ALA A 186 -24.26 -44.06 52.98
CA ALA A 186 -25.57 -43.52 53.31
C ALA A 186 -26.53 -44.65 53.86
N ALA A 187 -26.46 -45.85 53.27
CA ALA A 187 -27.25 -46.98 53.67
C ALA A 187 -26.79 -47.64 55.04
N ASN A 188 -25.47 -47.56 55.31
CA ASN A 188 -24.87 -48.07 56.52
C ASN A 188 -23.78 -47.18 57.08
N PRO A 189 -24.09 -46.19 57.95
CA PRO A 189 -23.12 -45.27 58.53
C PRO A 189 -21.98 -45.93 59.35
N ALA A 190 -22.13 -47.16 59.78
CA ALA A 190 -21.09 -47.93 60.51
C ALA A 190 -19.88 -48.23 59.61
N LEU A 191 -20.01 -48.13 58.30
CA LEU A 191 -18.93 -48.29 57.33
C LEU A 191 -18.03 -47.01 57.19
N ALA A 192 -18.37 -45.96 57.90
CA ALA A 192 -17.59 -44.66 57.77
C ALA A 192 -16.09 -44.80 57.98
N PRO A 193 -15.58 -45.61 58.96
CA PRO A 193 -14.10 -45.70 59.08
C PRO A 193 -13.37 -46.27 57.84
N VAL A 194 -14.09 -47.09 57.05
CA VAL A 194 -13.50 -47.71 55.84
C VAL A 194 -13.83 -46.93 54.60
N LEU A 195 -15.06 -46.46 54.43
CA LEU A 195 -15.51 -45.80 53.18
C LEU A 195 -15.10 -44.34 53.09
N THR A 196 -14.99 -43.60 54.20
CA THR A 196 -14.62 -42.18 54.15
C THR A 196 -13.26 -41.97 53.56
N PRO A 197 -12.15 -42.67 53.91
CA PRO A 197 -10.86 -42.56 53.27
C PRO A 197 -10.91 -42.93 51.78
N GLN A 198 -11.69 -43.94 51.38
CA GLN A 198 -11.82 -44.34 49.96
C GLN A 198 -12.56 -43.29 49.16
N ILE A 199 -13.66 -42.73 49.69
CA ILE A 199 -14.38 -41.60 49.04
C ILE A 199 -13.45 -40.41 48.84
N THR A 200 -12.66 -40.03 49.86
CA THR A 200 -11.71 -38.94 49.78
C THR A 200 -10.64 -39.19 48.67
N ALA A 201 -10.08 -40.41 48.66
CA ALA A 201 -9.07 -40.78 47.65
C ALA A 201 -9.66 -40.76 46.21
N LEU A 202 -10.90 -41.27 46.02
CA LEU A 202 -11.60 -41.20 44.74
C LEU A 202 -11.86 -39.77 44.32
N GLN A 203 -12.32 -38.90 45.21
CA GLN A 203 -12.55 -37.47 44.92
C GLN A 203 -11.25 -36.76 44.48
N GLN A 204 -10.15 -37.02 45.19
CA GLN A 204 -8.84 -36.47 44.83
C GLN A 204 -8.37 -36.99 43.48
N GLY A 205 -8.51 -38.30 43.22
CA GLY A 205 -8.18 -38.92 41.94
C GLY A 205 -9.01 -38.39 40.80
N ILE A 206 -10.31 -38.18 40.97
CA ILE A 206 -11.22 -37.57 39.98
C ILE A 206 -10.83 -36.15 39.71
N ALA A 207 -10.52 -35.32 40.71
CA ALA A 207 -10.09 -33.94 40.51
C ALA A 207 -8.77 -33.86 39.71
N ALA A 208 -7.78 -34.68 40.07
CA ALA A 208 -6.52 -34.75 39.33
C ALA A 208 -6.70 -35.23 37.87
N GLY A 209 -7.48 -36.31 37.69
CA GLY A 209 -7.80 -36.86 36.36
C GLY A 209 -8.58 -35.88 35.48
N THR A 210 -9.53 -35.14 36.05
CA THR A 210 -10.27 -34.09 35.33
C THR A 210 -9.33 -32.99 34.79
N THR A 211 -8.37 -32.56 35.64
CA THR A 211 -7.38 -31.59 35.23
C THR A 211 -6.49 -32.11 34.06
N GLN A 212 -6.07 -33.39 34.15
CA GLN A 212 -5.26 -34.01 33.08
C GLN A 212 -6.02 -34.15 31.75
N VAL A 213 -7.27 -34.59 31.80
CA VAL A 213 -8.15 -34.73 30.63
C VAL A 213 -8.40 -33.35 29.98
N ALA A 214 -8.66 -32.33 30.78
CA ALA A 214 -8.86 -30.97 30.30
C ALA A 214 -7.57 -30.42 29.61
N ALA A 215 -6.42 -30.63 30.24
CA ALA A 215 -5.12 -30.22 29.65
C ALA A 215 -4.84 -30.95 28.32
N GLY A 216 -5.09 -32.26 28.27
CA GLY A 216 -4.96 -33.05 27.04
C GLY A 216 -5.90 -32.58 25.93
N THR A 217 -7.15 -32.29 26.28
CA THR A 217 -8.14 -31.74 25.32
C THR A 217 -7.72 -30.42 24.77
N GLN A 218 -7.19 -29.53 25.61
CA GLN A 218 -6.65 -28.23 25.16
C GLN A 218 -5.42 -28.41 24.26
N ALA A 219 -4.53 -29.33 24.58
CA ALA A 219 -3.36 -29.64 23.74
C ALA A 219 -3.82 -30.15 22.37
N VAL A 220 -4.76 -31.07 22.28
CA VAL A 220 -5.32 -31.55 20.99
C VAL A 220 -5.88 -30.38 20.17
N LYS A 221 -6.64 -29.49 20.79
CA LYS A 221 -7.22 -28.32 20.12
C LYS A 221 -6.11 -27.41 19.54
N THR A 222 -5.08 -27.11 20.33
CA THR A 222 -3.97 -26.26 19.90
C THR A 222 -3.19 -26.91 18.75
N LEU A 223 -2.86 -28.20 18.85
CA LEU A 223 -2.15 -28.92 17.80
C LEU A 223 -2.98 -29.08 16.52
N SER A 224 -4.29 -29.29 16.64
CA SER A 224 -5.19 -29.36 15.48
C SER A 224 -5.28 -28.01 14.75
N THR A 225 -5.25 -26.90 15.50
CA THR A 225 -5.17 -25.56 14.91
C THR A 225 -3.83 -25.36 14.16
N ALA A 226 -2.71 -25.76 14.77
CA ALA A 226 -1.40 -25.71 14.15
C ALA A 226 -1.32 -26.60 12.88
N GLN A 227 -1.95 -27.77 12.92
CA GLN A 227 -2.04 -28.65 11.76
C GLN A 227 -2.85 -28.02 10.61
N ALA A 228 -4.02 -27.47 10.90
CA ALA A 228 -4.83 -26.79 9.88
C ALA A 228 -4.08 -25.62 9.26
N ALA A 229 -3.42 -24.79 10.07
CA ALA A 229 -2.61 -23.66 9.59
C ALA A 229 -1.45 -24.14 8.69
N SER A 230 -0.67 -25.13 9.13
CA SER A 230 0.44 -25.65 8.33
C SER A 230 0.00 -26.29 7.01
N GLN A 231 -1.13 -27.03 7.01
CA GLN A 231 -1.72 -27.60 5.80
C GLN A 231 -2.22 -26.55 4.82
N ASN A 232 -2.81 -25.45 5.30
CA ASN A 232 -3.26 -24.36 4.46
C ASN A 232 -2.08 -23.59 3.89
N LEU A 233 -1.08 -23.28 4.71
CA LEU A 233 0.14 -22.59 4.26
C LEU A 233 0.96 -23.42 3.27
N SER A 234 0.95 -24.74 3.36
CA SER A 234 1.67 -25.62 2.41
C SER A 234 1.09 -25.59 0.99
N LYS A 235 -0.13 -25.07 0.81
CA LYS A 235 -0.78 -24.89 -0.49
C LYS A 235 -0.48 -23.54 -1.12
N VAL A 236 0.10 -22.62 -0.35
CA VAL A 236 0.45 -21.28 -0.82
C VAL A 236 1.58 -21.37 -1.84
N THR A 237 1.35 -20.79 -3.01
CA THR A 237 2.31 -20.72 -4.11
C THR A 237 2.22 -19.36 -4.80
N GLY A 238 3.13 -19.10 -5.74
CA GLY A 238 3.17 -17.84 -6.48
C GLY A 238 4.06 -16.80 -5.82
N ALA A 239 3.91 -15.57 -6.21
CA ALA A 239 4.72 -14.44 -5.75
C ALA A 239 3.87 -13.38 -5.06
N THR A 240 4.48 -12.56 -4.21
CA THR A 240 3.85 -11.35 -3.69
C THR A 240 3.60 -10.41 -4.85
N ASN A 241 2.38 -9.90 -4.89
CA ASN A 241 1.89 -9.00 -5.94
C ASN A 241 0.96 -7.96 -5.34
N VAL A 242 1.03 -6.74 -5.83
CA VAL A 242 0.15 -5.63 -5.47
C VAL A 242 -0.22 -4.88 -6.72
N SER A 243 -1.50 -4.74 -6.99
CA SER A 243 -2.02 -3.89 -8.04
C SER A 243 -3.08 -2.96 -7.48
N VAL A 244 -2.86 -1.66 -7.59
CA VAL A 244 -3.82 -0.61 -7.18
C VAL A 244 -3.92 0.40 -8.30
N SER A 245 -5.13 0.79 -8.65
CA SER A 245 -5.36 1.82 -9.67
C SER A 245 -6.45 2.79 -9.26
N SER A 246 -6.28 4.04 -9.70
CA SER A 246 -7.31 5.07 -9.54
C SER A 246 -7.50 5.86 -10.82
N GLN A 247 -8.71 6.37 -11.02
CA GLN A 247 -9.09 7.23 -12.13
C GLN A 247 -9.91 8.40 -11.61
N ASN A 248 -9.52 9.61 -12.01
CA ASN A 248 -10.20 10.84 -11.59
C ASN A 248 -10.79 11.57 -12.78
N PHE A 249 -11.98 12.12 -12.57
CA PHE A 249 -12.57 13.10 -13.44
C PHE A 249 -12.90 14.36 -12.62
N THR A 250 -12.30 15.50 -13.00
CA THR A 250 -12.45 16.77 -12.25
C THR A 250 -13.11 17.83 -13.16
N GLY A 251 -14.22 18.40 -12.72
CA GLY A 251 -14.84 19.55 -13.33
C GLY A 251 -14.49 20.83 -12.57
N LEU A 252 -14.04 21.89 -13.26
CA LEU A 252 -13.66 23.16 -12.64
C LEU A 252 -14.43 24.35 -13.22
N LEU A 253 -14.82 25.24 -12.34
CA LEU A 253 -15.32 26.57 -12.64
C LEU A 253 -14.34 27.60 -12.04
N GLY A 254 -13.97 28.62 -12.81
CA GLY A 254 -13.08 29.68 -12.37
C GLY A 254 -13.66 31.06 -12.62
N VAL A 255 -13.33 31.98 -11.73
CA VAL A 255 -13.71 33.41 -11.81
C VAL A 255 -12.45 34.25 -11.75
N LYS A 256 -12.24 35.10 -12.75
CA LYS A 256 -11.14 36.08 -12.82
C LYS A 256 -11.57 37.39 -12.19
N LEU A 257 -10.79 37.89 -11.24
CA LEU A 257 -11.09 39.04 -10.40
C LEU A 257 -10.11 40.20 -10.66
N GLY A 258 -10.52 41.41 -10.25
CA GLY A 258 -9.77 42.64 -10.39
C GLY A 258 -9.93 43.29 -11.77
N GLU A 259 -9.58 44.55 -11.89
CA GLU A 259 -9.69 45.32 -13.16
C GLU A 259 -8.86 44.70 -14.30
N LYS A 260 -7.69 44.12 -13.97
CA LYS A 260 -6.78 43.47 -14.92
C LYS A 260 -7.03 41.97 -15.06
N LYS A 261 -8.02 41.41 -14.35
CA LYS A 261 -8.33 39.96 -14.31
C LYS A 261 -7.13 39.06 -13.98
N ASN A 262 -6.23 39.57 -13.14
CA ASN A 262 -4.98 38.88 -12.77
C ASN A 262 -5.14 37.80 -11.70
N ILE A 263 -6.21 37.85 -10.93
CA ILE A 263 -6.50 36.86 -9.87
C ILE A 263 -7.59 35.96 -10.41
N GLN A 264 -7.34 34.64 -10.38
CA GLN A 264 -8.35 33.62 -10.70
C GLN A 264 -8.58 32.73 -9.48
N ILE A 265 -9.83 32.66 -9.01
CA ILE A 265 -10.26 31.68 -8.02
C ILE A 265 -11.02 30.60 -8.77
N TYR A 266 -10.75 29.35 -8.47
CA TYR A 266 -11.39 28.23 -9.15
C TYR A 266 -11.65 27.07 -8.21
N GLY A 267 -12.62 26.22 -8.57
CA GLY A 267 -12.92 25.00 -7.84
C GLY A 267 -14.01 24.20 -8.54
N GLY A 268 -14.21 22.99 -8.03
CA GLY A 268 -15.25 22.10 -8.53
C GLY A 268 -15.15 20.68 -8.03
N PRO A 269 -16.11 19.82 -8.40
CA PRO A 269 -16.14 18.43 -7.96
C PRO A 269 -15.10 17.56 -8.66
N THR A 270 -14.67 16.53 -7.94
CA THR A 270 -13.87 15.42 -8.45
C THR A 270 -14.62 14.12 -8.19
N ILE A 271 -14.66 13.25 -9.19
CA ILE A 271 -15.16 11.88 -9.10
C ILE A 271 -13.95 10.97 -9.21
N GLN A 272 -13.77 10.07 -8.25
CA GLN A 272 -12.66 9.14 -8.22
C GLN A 272 -13.16 7.70 -8.22
N ARG A 273 -12.53 6.84 -9.02
CA ARG A 273 -12.64 5.38 -8.92
C ARG A 273 -11.38 4.83 -8.32
N LEU A 274 -11.52 3.80 -7.48
CA LEU A 274 -10.43 3.07 -6.86
C LEU A 274 -10.73 1.57 -6.92
N GLU A 275 -9.70 0.76 -7.20
CA GLU A 275 -9.72 -0.70 -7.13
C GLU A 275 -8.32 -1.24 -6.89
N GLY A 276 -8.20 -2.48 -6.41
CA GLY A 276 -6.90 -3.08 -6.23
C GLY A 276 -6.93 -4.51 -5.70
N ASP A 277 -5.78 -5.16 -5.79
CA ASP A 277 -5.51 -6.51 -5.31
C ASP A 277 -4.18 -6.55 -4.56
N VAL A 278 -4.12 -7.39 -3.52
CA VAL A 278 -2.90 -7.64 -2.74
C VAL A 278 -2.75 -9.13 -2.49
N HIS A 279 -1.60 -9.68 -2.81
CA HIS A 279 -1.23 -11.07 -2.58
C HIS A 279 0.10 -11.14 -1.83
N LEU A 280 0.12 -11.71 -0.63
CA LEU A 280 1.32 -11.86 0.18
C LEU A 280 1.81 -13.31 0.12
N ARG A 281 3.07 -13.53 -0.29
CA ARG A 281 3.66 -14.86 -0.50
C ARG A 281 5.03 -14.99 0.16
N GLY A 282 5.49 -16.21 0.29
CA GLY A 282 6.82 -16.52 0.81
C GLY A 282 6.94 -16.36 2.33
N ASN A 283 8.16 -16.40 2.83
CA ASN A 283 8.44 -16.36 4.27
C ASN A 283 8.39 -14.96 4.88
N ALA A 284 8.54 -13.90 4.08
CA ALA A 284 8.64 -12.52 4.54
C ALA A 284 7.44 -12.08 5.39
N TYR A 285 6.25 -12.54 5.05
CA TYR A 285 5.00 -12.13 5.69
C TYR A 285 4.59 -13.02 6.88
N LYS A 286 5.45 -13.92 7.32
CA LYS A 286 5.20 -14.79 8.49
C LYS A 286 3.84 -15.49 8.36
N THR A 287 3.00 -15.47 9.40
CA THR A 287 1.67 -16.08 9.38
C THR A 287 0.66 -15.40 8.46
N ALA A 288 0.96 -14.21 7.95
CA ALA A 288 0.17 -13.54 6.92
C ALA A 288 0.51 -14.01 5.49
N SER A 289 1.49 -14.90 5.32
CA SER A 289 1.76 -15.49 4.01
C SER A 289 0.55 -16.26 3.48
N GLY A 290 0.28 -16.12 2.19
CA GLY A 290 -0.91 -16.63 1.52
C GLY A 290 -2.12 -15.71 1.62
N TYR A 291 -1.98 -14.55 2.28
CA TYR A 291 -3.04 -13.56 2.32
C TYR A 291 -3.38 -13.06 0.92
N ASP A 292 -4.67 -13.03 0.62
CA ASP A 292 -5.25 -12.46 -0.58
C ASP A 292 -6.29 -11.43 -0.16
N ALA A 293 -6.25 -10.27 -0.79
CA ALA A 293 -7.24 -9.22 -0.62
C ALA A 293 -7.63 -8.63 -1.98
N ASN A 294 -8.93 -8.59 -2.25
CA ASN A 294 -9.49 -7.92 -3.41
C ASN A 294 -10.32 -6.72 -2.96
N ILE A 295 -9.94 -5.54 -3.42
CA ILE A 295 -10.63 -4.28 -3.20
C ILE A 295 -11.57 -4.06 -4.39
N THR A 296 -12.84 -4.30 -4.17
CA THR A 296 -13.86 -4.12 -5.23
C THR A 296 -13.92 -2.66 -5.66
N ARG A 297 -14.01 -2.44 -6.97
CA ARG A 297 -14.12 -1.10 -7.55
C ARG A 297 -15.21 -0.28 -6.85
N ASP A 298 -14.81 0.89 -6.37
CA ASP A 298 -15.69 1.90 -5.79
C ASP A 298 -15.58 3.23 -6.52
N THR A 299 -16.62 4.06 -6.38
CA THR A 299 -16.65 5.42 -6.94
C THR A 299 -17.07 6.40 -5.86
N ALA A 300 -16.19 7.31 -5.52
CA ALA A 300 -16.39 8.31 -4.49
C ALA A 300 -16.18 9.73 -5.02
N TYR A 301 -16.52 10.71 -4.20
CA TYR A 301 -16.56 12.11 -4.60
C TYR A 301 -15.70 12.98 -3.69
N GLY A 302 -14.99 13.90 -4.29
CA GLY A 302 -14.23 14.92 -3.63
C GLY A 302 -14.36 16.27 -4.33
N TRP A 303 -13.45 17.16 -4.03
CA TRP A 303 -13.42 18.49 -4.66
C TRP A 303 -11.98 19.01 -4.77
N MET A 304 -11.80 19.94 -5.68
CA MET A 304 -10.57 20.70 -5.86
C MET A 304 -10.88 22.18 -5.83
N ALA A 305 -10.01 22.98 -5.20
CA ALA A 305 -10.10 24.44 -5.22
C ALA A 305 -8.72 25.07 -5.27
N GLY A 306 -8.63 26.26 -5.87
CA GLY A 306 -7.37 26.96 -5.96
C GLY A 306 -7.51 28.45 -6.24
N ILE A 307 -6.36 29.12 -6.14
CA ILE A 307 -6.19 30.51 -6.47
C ILE A 307 -4.96 30.67 -7.34
N ALA A 308 -5.06 31.44 -8.40
CA ALA A 308 -3.95 31.75 -9.26
C ALA A 308 -3.77 33.26 -9.45
N TYR A 309 -2.52 33.70 -9.50
CA TYR A 309 -2.15 35.03 -9.94
C TYR A 309 -1.48 34.96 -11.31
N LEU A 310 -2.07 35.62 -12.29
CA LEU A 310 -1.72 35.55 -13.70
C LEU A 310 -1.30 36.92 -14.21
N LYS A 311 -0.12 37.03 -14.78
CA LYS A 311 0.36 38.26 -15.44
C LYS A 311 1.02 37.90 -16.77
N PRO A 312 0.21 37.79 -17.85
CA PRO A 312 0.65 37.28 -19.14
C PRO A 312 1.79 38.08 -19.77
N GLU A 313 1.90 39.37 -19.47
CA GLU A 313 2.90 40.26 -20.06
C GLU A 313 4.34 39.82 -19.73
N ILE A 314 4.53 39.13 -18.61
CA ILE A 314 5.83 38.59 -18.19
C ILE A 314 5.80 37.08 -18.05
N ALA A 315 4.78 36.43 -18.62
CA ALA A 315 4.53 34.98 -18.47
C ALA A 315 4.48 34.49 -17.00
N LEU A 316 4.10 35.39 -16.06
CA LEU A 316 3.98 35.04 -14.65
C LEU A 316 2.68 34.29 -14.40
N LYS A 317 2.80 33.14 -13.79
CA LYS A 317 1.73 32.32 -13.24
C LYS A 317 2.19 31.82 -11.88
N ALA A 318 1.39 32.04 -10.85
CA ALA A 318 1.55 31.45 -9.52
C ALA A 318 0.20 30.89 -9.11
N ALA A 319 0.08 29.60 -8.93
CA ALA A 319 -1.17 28.92 -8.56
C ALA A 319 -0.96 28.02 -7.35
N LEU A 320 -1.84 28.16 -6.38
CA LEU A 320 -1.95 27.27 -5.22
C LEU A 320 -3.25 26.49 -5.35
N THR A 321 -3.16 25.16 -5.36
CA THR A 321 -4.30 24.27 -5.52
C THR A 321 -4.36 23.26 -4.38
N TYR A 322 -5.53 23.11 -3.80
CA TYR A 322 -5.87 22.07 -2.82
C TYR A 322 -6.80 21.05 -3.46
N ARG A 323 -6.53 19.76 -3.24
CA ARG A 323 -7.44 18.64 -3.50
C ARG A 323 -7.84 18.03 -2.17
N SER A 324 -9.15 17.79 -1.99
CA SER A 324 -9.66 17.11 -0.80
C SER A 324 -9.23 15.66 -0.75
N GLU A 325 -9.15 15.08 0.44
CA GLU A 325 -9.23 13.65 0.64
C GLU A 325 -10.55 13.09 0.10
N ILE A 326 -10.57 11.80 -0.24
CA ILE A 326 -11.76 11.12 -0.74
C ILE A 326 -11.87 9.77 -0.02
N ASP A 327 -13.00 9.57 0.66
CA ASP A 327 -13.34 8.33 1.34
C ASP A 327 -14.02 7.38 0.36
N HIS A 328 -13.45 6.18 0.21
CA HIS A 328 -13.98 5.07 -0.54
C HIS A 328 -14.49 3.99 0.41
N ASP A 329 -15.80 3.76 0.44
CA ASP A 329 -16.42 2.66 1.18
C ASP A 329 -16.45 1.42 0.27
N VAL A 330 -15.40 0.61 0.39
CA VAL A 330 -15.16 -0.54 -0.49
C VAL A 330 -15.55 -1.85 0.17
N ASN A 331 -16.09 -2.77 -0.62
CA ASN A 331 -16.16 -4.17 -0.22
C ASN A 331 -14.79 -4.82 -0.46
N MET A 332 -14.17 -5.28 0.62
CA MET A 332 -12.90 -6.01 0.57
C MET A 332 -13.14 -7.49 0.87
N THR A 333 -12.78 -8.32 -0.10
CA THR A 333 -12.78 -9.78 0.07
C THR A 333 -11.40 -10.22 0.49
N GLU A 334 -11.32 -10.91 1.65
CA GLU A 334 -10.07 -11.34 2.25
C GLU A 334 -10.02 -12.88 2.36
N ASN A 335 -8.82 -13.43 2.18
CA ASN A 335 -8.49 -14.82 2.49
C ASN A 335 -7.14 -14.86 3.23
N LEU A 336 -7.15 -15.27 4.51
CA LEU A 336 -5.96 -15.47 5.32
C LEU A 336 -5.84 -16.95 5.70
N PRO A 337 -5.08 -17.77 4.94
CA PRO A 337 -5.07 -19.23 5.06
C PRO A 337 -4.72 -19.76 6.44
N ALA A 338 -3.84 -19.06 7.18
CA ALA A 338 -3.46 -19.45 8.54
C ALA A 338 -4.65 -19.57 9.50
N LEU A 339 -5.75 -18.85 9.25
CA LEU A 339 -6.98 -18.86 10.06
C LEU A 339 -8.03 -19.87 9.55
N GLY A 340 -7.77 -20.58 8.44
CA GLY A 340 -8.74 -21.48 7.83
C GLY A 340 -10.05 -20.78 7.46
N ALA A 341 -11.19 -21.38 7.78
CA ALA A 341 -12.51 -20.82 7.44
C ALA A 341 -12.78 -19.44 8.08
N ALA A 342 -12.20 -19.15 9.24
CA ALA A 342 -12.32 -17.84 9.89
C ALA A 342 -11.51 -16.75 9.18
N GLY A 343 -10.58 -17.13 8.30
CA GLY A 343 -9.76 -16.23 7.49
C GLY A 343 -10.40 -15.80 6.19
N VAL A 344 -11.63 -16.24 5.86
CA VAL A 344 -12.28 -15.94 4.59
C VAL A 344 -13.53 -15.09 4.83
N GLY A 345 -13.65 -13.99 4.12
CA GLY A 345 -14.86 -13.16 4.22
C GLY A 345 -14.78 -11.90 3.35
N THR A 346 -15.93 -11.28 3.17
CA THR A 346 -16.07 -9.96 2.52
C THR A 346 -16.61 -8.98 3.54
N ASN A 347 -15.92 -7.85 3.70
CA ASN A 347 -16.28 -6.82 4.66
C ASN A 347 -16.18 -5.45 4.00
N GLU A 348 -17.04 -4.54 4.41
CA GLU A 348 -16.92 -3.13 4.06
C GLU A 348 -15.85 -2.47 4.94
N ILE A 349 -14.96 -1.72 4.28
CA ILE A 349 -13.95 -0.86 4.91
C ILE A 349 -13.89 0.47 4.20
N THR A 350 -13.44 1.51 4.89
CA THR A 350 -13.16 2.81 4.28
C THR A 350 -11.67 2.93 3.95
N ILE A 351 -11.35 3.30 2.71
CA ILE A 351 -10.00 3.66 2.26
C ILE A 351 -10.03 5.14 1.89
N THR A 352 -9.29 5.96 2.63
CA THR A 352 -9.21 7.41 2.38
C THR A 352 -8.01 7.72 1.50
N THR A 353 -8.23 8.14 0.25
CA THR A 353 -7.15 8.66 -0.59
C THR A 353 -6.76 10.06 -0.11
N PRO A 354 -5.44 10.39 -0.02
CA PRO A 354 -5.01 11.57 0.71
C PRO A 354 -5.35 12.89 0.00
N LYS A 355 -5.56 13.94 0.79
CA LYS A 355 -5.56 15.33 0.33
C LYS A 355 -4.19 15.72 -0.20
N SER A 356 -4.12 16.82 -0.95
CA SER A 356 -2.84 17.35 -1.40
C SER A 356 -2.88 18.85 -1.66
N VAL A 357 -1.70 19.48 -1.54
CA VAL A 357 -1.48 20.90 -1.87
C VAL A 357 -0.41 20.99 -2.94
N ASN A 358 -0.70 21.73 -4.01
CA ASN A 358 0.26 21.99 -5.09
C ASN A 358 0.49 23.49 -5.26
N LEU A 359 1.73 23.86 -5.43
CA LEU A 359 2.17 25.18 -5.85
C LEU A 359 2.81 25.06 -7.22
N ASP A 360 2.21 25.73 -8.21
CA ASP A 360 2.77 25.88 -9.55
C ASP A 360 3.22 27.32 -9.77
N PHE A 361 4.47 27.52 -10.15
CA PHE A 361 5.03 28.83 -10.42
C PHE A 361 5.76 28.84 -11.74
N GLN A 362 5.58 29.90 -12.52
CA GLN A 362 6.41 30.20 -13.69
C GLN A 362 6.56 31.71 -13.87
N THR A 363 7.67 32.13 -14.48
CA THR A 363 7.89 33.51 -14.90
C THR A 363 8.89 33.62 -16.04
N GLY A 364 8.68 34.56 -16.94
CA GLY A 364 9.64 34.90 -17.99
C GLY A 364 10.82 35.67 -17.42
N LEU A 365 12.03 35.14 -17.53
CA LEU A 365 13.25 35.83 -17.16
C LEU A 365 13.68 36.84 -18.26
N ASN A 366 13.38 36.50 -19.50
CA ASN A 366 13.55 37.34 -20.67
C ASN A 366 12.64 36.82 -21.82
N PRO A 367 12.59 37.48 -23.00
CA PRO A 367 11.68 37.09 -24.08
C PRO A 367 11.83 35.68 -24.64
N THR A 368 12.88 34.96 -24.26
CA THR A 368 13.14 33.58 -24.74
C THR A 368 13.43 32.59 -23.64
N THR A 369 13.40 33.01 -22.36
CA THR A 369 13.76 32.14 -21.23
C THR A 369 12.64 32.18 -20.15
N LEU A 370 12.16 31.02 -19.74
CA LEU A 370 11.17 30.84 -18.72
C LEU A 370 11.77 30.07 -17.54
N LEU A 371 11.49 30.53 -16.32
CA LEU A 371 11.74 29.82 -15.09
C LEU A 371 10.43 29.15 -14.66
N THR A 372 10.50 27.90 -14.24
CA THR A 372 9.40 27.16 -13.61
C THR A 372 9.81 26.63 -12.25
N ALA A 373 8.88 26.59 -11.32
CA ALA A 373 9.07 25.93 -10.04
C ALA A 373 7.75 25.26 -9.62
N LYS A 374 7.84 24.11 -8.99
CA LYS A 374 6.68 23.39 -8.44
C LYS A 374 7.01 22.88 -7.06
N ALA A 375 6.00 22.81 -6.21
CA ALA A 375 6.06 22.12 -4.94
C ALA A 375 4.74 21.38 -4.71
N ARG A 376 4.80 20.21 -4.10
CA ARG A 376 3.64 19.41 -3.71
C ARG A 376 3.84 18.85 -2.32
N TRP A 377 2.77 18.80 -1.56
CA TRP A 377 2.68 18.14 -0.27
C TRP A 377 1.51 17.17 -0.24
N VAL A 378 1.76 15.96 0.28
CA VAL A 378 0.76 14.91 0.49
C VAL A 378 0.98 14.30 1.86
N PRO A 379 -0.02 14.35 2.78
CA PRO A 379 0.11 13.77 4.12
C PRO A 379 -0.07 12.25 4.08
N TRP A 380 0.96 11.54 3.62
CA TRP A 380 0.96 10.08 3.57
C TRP A 380 0.95 9.46 4.96
N SER A 381 1.40 10.15 6.00
CA SER A 381 1.32 9.70 7.39
C SER A 381 -0.12 9.49 7.89
N ASP A 382 -1.11 10.15 7.26
CA ASP A 382 -2.53 9.95 7.55
C ASP A 382 -3.11 8.71 6.83
N PHE A 383 -2.40 8.15 5.83
CA PHE A 383 -2.91 7.05 5.00
C PHE A 383 -2.70 5.70 5.66
N ALA A 384 -3.78 4.90 5.71
CA ALA A 384 -3.70 3.52 6.14
C ALA A 384 -4.78 2.64 5.48
N ILE A 385 -4.42 1.41 5.14
CA ILE A 385 -5.38 0.36 4.76
C ILE A 385 -5.43 -0.66 5.89
N LYS A 386 -6.59 -0.80 6.53
CA LYS A 386 -6.83 -1.73 7.64
C LYS A 386 -7.95 -2.72 7.30
N PRO A 387 -7.63 -3.83 6.62
CA PRO A 387 -8.59 -4.86 6.29
C PRO A 387 -9.18 -5.50 7.56
N LYS A 388 -10.41 -5.97 7.48
CA LYS A 388 -11.14 -6.42 8.68
C LYS A 388 -10.57 -7.71 9.28
N ILE A 389 -10.32 -8.71 8.44
CA ILE A 389 -9.79 -10.01 8.86
C ILE A 389 -8.32 -9.89 9.22
N TYR A 390 -7.50 -9.32 8.34
CA TYR A 390 -6.09 -9.07 8.60
C TYR A 390 -5.88 -8.24 9.86
N GLY A 391 -6.57 -7.10 9.98
CA GLY A 391 -6.47 -6.20 11.12
C GLY A 391 -6.96 -6.81 12.43
N SER A 392 -7.99 -7.69 12.40
CA SER A 392 -8.45 -8.42 13.59
C SER A 392 -7.46 -9.49 14.03
N ALA A 393 -6.78 -10.13 13.10
CA ALA A 393 -5.80 -11.18 13.37
C ALA A 393 -4.46 -10.63 13.86
N SER A 394 -3.99 -9.53 13.25
CA SER A 394 -2.66 -8.95 13.51
C SER A 394 -2.68 -7.77 14.49
N GLY A 395 -3.80 -7.06 14.60
CA GLY A 395 -3.90 -5.78 15.29
C GLY A 395 -3.32 -4.60 14.48
N LEU A 396 -2.83 -4.83 13.25
CA LEU A 396 -2.03 -3.89 12.45
C LEU A 396 -2.75 -3.45 11.17
N ASN A 397 -2.29 -2.37 10.57
CA ASN A 397 -2.67 -1.97 9.22
C ASN A 397 -1.94 -2.86 8.20
N LEU A 398 -2.54 -3.14 7.04
CA LEU A 398 -1.87 -3.84 5.94
C LEU A 398 -0.81 -2.93 5.28
N VAL A 399 -1.18 -1.66 5.09
CA VAL A 399 -0.32 -0.60 4.54
C VAL A 399 -0.47 0.64 5.39
N SER A 400 0.62 1.30 5.71
CA SER A 400 0.68 2.65 6.28
C SER A 400 2.05 3.26 6.01
N TYR A 401 2.15 4.58 6.07
CA TYR A 401 3.38 5.33 5.90
C TYR A 401 3.68 6.13 7.15
N ASP A 402 4.97 6.42 7.40
CA ASP A 402 5.40 7.07 8.64
C ASP A 402 5.49 8.59 8.48
N ASP A 403 5.81 9.09 7.28
CA ASP A 403 6.06 10.49 7.00
C ASP A 403 5.18 11.05 5.86
N ASP A 404 5.01 12.37 5.87
CA ASP A 404 4.42 13.12 4.78
C ASP A 404 5.41 13.30 3.64
N ALA A 405 4.93 13.21 2.40
CA ALA A 405 5.77 13.44 1.24
C ALA A 405 5.75 14.90 0.77
N TRP A 406 6.94 15.38 0.44
CA TRP A 406 7.20 16.69 -0.17
C TRP A 406 7.95 16.52 -1.48
N THR A 407 7.46 17.15 -2.52
CA THR A 407 8.17 17.22 -3.80
C THR A 407 8.45 18.66 -4.18
N ALA A 408 9.61 18.90 -4.79
CA ALA A 408 9.98 20.19 -5.34
C ALA A 408 10.70 20.00 -6.68
N GLU A 409 10.40 20.83 -7.65
CA GLU A 409 11.05 20.83 -8.97
C GLU A 409 11.32 22.26 -9.43
N VAL A 410 12.49 22.51 -10.00
CA VAL A 410 12.85 23.78 -10.64
C VAL A 410 13.33 23.50 -12.07
N GLY A 411 12.80 24.26 -13.01
CA GLY A 411 13.11 24.10 -14.44
C GLY A 411 13.38 25.41 -15.14
N LEU A 412 14.16 25.31 -16.21
CA LEU A 412 14.44 26.40 -17.14
C LEU A 412 14.05 25.96 -18.55
N GLY A 413 13.36 26.83 -19.25
CA GLY A 413 13.04 26.63 -20.63
C GLY A 413 13.58 27.73 -21.54
N LYS A 414 13.96 27.34 -22.75
CA LYS A 414 14.53 28.19 -23.74
C LYS A 414 13.83 28.04 -25.08
N LYS A 415 13.29 29.14 -25.58
CA LYS A 415 12.78 29.22 -26.95
C LYS A 415 13.97 29.40 -27.90
N LEU A 416 14.16 28.45 -28.79
CA LEU A 416 15.23 28.44 -29.78
C LEU A 416 14.78 29.07 -31.12
N SER A 417 13.50 28.86 -31.48
CA SER A 417 12.88 29.42 -32.67
C SER A 417 11.39 29.73 -32.41
N PRO A 418 10.64 30.32 -33.33
CA PRO A 418 9.19 30.45 -33.19
C PRO A 418 8.46 29.10 -32.98
N GLN A 419 9.01 28.03 -33.54
CA GLN A 419 8.42 26.70 -33.48
C GLN A 419 8.99 25.83 -32.36
N LEU A 420 10.28 25.98 -32.02
CA LEU A 420 11.00 25.06 -31.14
C LEU A 420 11.38 25.70 -29.81
N ALA A 421 11.04 25.02 -28.72
CA ALA A 421 11.59 25.30 -27.39
C ALA A 421 12.12 24.01 -26.76
N ILE A 422 13.14 24.15 -25.92
CA ILE A 422 13.71 23.09 -25.11
C ILE A 422 13.61 23.45 -23.63
N SER A 423 13.70 22.46 -22.73
CA SER A 423 13.72 22.72 -21.32
C SER A 423 14.52 21.66 -20.57
N GLY A 424 14.97 22.03 -19.39
CA GLY A 424 15.59 21.13 -18.42
C GLY A 424 15.05 21.43 -17.02
N ALA A 425 14.95 20.41 -16.19
CA ALA A 425 14.48 20.52 -14.81
C ALA A 425 15.26 19.59 -13.89
N VAL A 426 15.33 19.97 -12.61
CA VAL A 426 15.86 19.15 -11.52
C VAL A 426 14.78 19.11 -10.43
N GLY A 427 14.52 17.94 -9.90
CA GLY A 427 13.52 17.75 -8.85
C GLY A 427 14.02 16.85 -7.72
N TYR A 428 13.29 16.93 -6.61
CA TYR A 428 13.49 16.13 -5.42
C TYR A 428 12.13 15.70 -4.84
N ASP A 429 12.06 14.46 -4.37
CA ASP A 429 10.96 13.89 -3.62
C ASP A 429 11.50 13.35 -2.30
N SER A 430 10.86 13.67 -1.19
CA SER A 430 11.34 13.27 0.14
C SER A 430 11.04 11.82 0.52
N GLY A 431 10.15 11.14 -0.22
CA GLY A 431 9.63 9.85 0.20
C GLY A 431 8.53 9.96 1.27
N ALA A 432 8.11 8.82 1.80
CA ALA A 432 7.06 8.70 2.83
C ALA A 432 7.53 7.94 4.09
N GLY A 433 8.83 7.93 4.35
CA GLY A 433 9.51 7.33 5.51
C GLY A 433 10.34 6.10 5.18
N ASN A 434 11.44 5.93 5.94
CA ASN A 434 12.33 4.77 5.83
C ASN A 434 12.63 4.22 7.24
N PRO A 435 12.24 2.97 7.55
CA PRO A 435 11.76 1.88 6.67
C PRO A 435 10.37 2.12 6.10
N ILE A 436 10.17 1.67 4.86
CA ILE A 436 8.90 1.79 4.13
C ILE A 436 8.22 0.42 3.93
N THR A 437 6.95 0.40 3.55
CA THR A 437 6.22 -0.85 3.27
C THR A 437 6.92 -1.71 2.21
N SER A 438 6.98 -3.03 2.45
CA SER A 438 7.51 -4.00 1.47
C SER A 438 6.68 -4.10 0.19
N LEU A 439 5.49 -3.49 0.16
CA LEU A 439 4.59 -3.47 -1.00
C LEU A 439 4.88 -2.31 -1.97
N GLY A 440 6.00 -1.63 -1.79
CA GLY A 440 6.51 -0.54 -2.63
C GLY A 440 7.75 0.08 -1.97
N PRO A 441 8.88 -0.68 -1.90
CA PRO A 441 10.05 -0.28 -1.13
C PRO A 441 10.91 0.75 -1.87
N VAL A 442 10.38 1.96 -2.01
CA VAL A 442 11.05 3.10 -2.66
C VAL A 442 10.96 4.32 -1.73
N GLU A 443 12.09 4.98 -1.48
CA GLU A 443 12.19 6.14 -0.62
C GLU A 443 12.65 7.37 -1.40
N GLY A 444 11.68 8.21 -1.81
CA GLY A 444 11.95 9.45 -2.50
C GLY A 444 12.81 9.30 -3.76
N ASN A 445 13.20 10.43 -4.35
CA ASN A 445 14.16 10.45 -5.46
C ASN A 445 14.76 11.84 -5.71
N TRP A 446 15.94 11.86 -6.30
CA TRP A 446 16.40 12.98 -7.11
C TRP A 446 16.10 12.70 -8.56
N ASN A 447 15.79 13.76 -9.33
CA ASN A 447 15.51 13.56 -10.74
C ASN A 447 16.03 14.72 -11.61
N VAL A 448 16.34 14.36 -12.86
CA VAL A 448 16.76 15.31 -13.90
C VAL A 448 15.94 15.04 -15.16
N GLY A 449 15.34 16.07 -15.71
CA GLY A 449 14.50 15.98 -16.89
C GLY A 449 14.93 16.89 -18.03
N LEU A 450 14.71 16.41 -19.25
CA LEU A 450 14.89 17.17 -20.49
C LEU A 450 13.66 17.06 -21.37
N GLY A 451 13.31 18.11 -22.12
CA GLY A 451 12.20 18.08 -23.05
C GLY A 451 12.25 19.10 -24.14
N ALA A 452 11.37 18.87 -25.08
CA ALA A 452 11.19 19.77 -26.24
C ALA A 452 9.70 19.94 -26.53
N LYS A 453 9.37 21.11 -27.03
CA LYS A 453 8.06 21.44 -27.60
C LYS A 453 8.25 21.97 -29.02
N TYR A 454 7.41 21.44 -29.91
CA TYR A 454 7.33 21.87 -31.28
C TYR A 454 5.92 22.35 -31.64
N ASN A 455 5.78 23.62 -32.01
CA ASN A 455 4.52 24.18 -32.48
C ASN A 455 4.32 23.78 -33.94
N LEU A 456 3.32 22.91 -34.18
CA LEU A 456 2.94 22.46 -35.54
C LEU A 456 2.24 23.59 -36.30
N THR A 457 1.36 24.31 -35.59
CA THR A 457 0.64 25.51 -36.06
C THR A 457 0.66 26.54 -34.90
N PRO A 458 0.09 27.74 -35.08
CA PRO A 458 -0.08 28.68 -33.98
C PRO A 458 -0.89 28.14 -32.81
N GLU A 459 -1.79 27.18 -33.06
CA GLU A 459 -2.70 26.60 -32.05
C GLU A 459 -2.28 25.22 -31.60
N TRP A 460 -1.62 24.41 -32.43
CA TRP A 460 -1.27 23.03 -32.14
C TRP A 460 0.20 22.86 -31.83
N ALA A 461 0.50 22.09 -30.79
CA ALA A 461 1.84 21.74 -30.43
C ALA A 461 1.97 20.29 -29.96
N VAL A 462 3.09 19.69 -30.31
CA VAL A 462 3.56 18.41 -29.75
C VAL A 462 4.69 18.69 -28.79
N SER A 463 4.68 17.99 -27.66
CA SER A 463 5.74 18.06 -26.66
C SER A 463 6.17 16.67 -26.27
N GLY A 464 7.45 16.50 -26.02
CA GLY A 464 7.99 15.25 -25.50
C GLY A 464 9.08 15.52 -24.49
N GLY A 465 9.25 14.60 -23.56
CA GLY A 465 10.26 14.70 -22.52
C GLY A 465 10.67 13.36 -21.97
N VAL A 466 11.86 13.34 -21.38
CA VAL A 466 12.43 12.22 -20.65
C VAL A 466 12.93 12.71 -19.31
N LYS A 467 12.74 11.91 -18.26
CA LYS A 467 13.26 12.19 -16.92
C LYS A 467 13.92 10.93 -16.37
N TYR A 468 15.08 11.10 -15.78
CA TYR A 468 15.80 10.05 -15.05
C TYR A 468 15.59 10.26 -13.56
N LEU A 469 15.22 9.19 -12.87
CA LEU A 469 14.97 9.15 -11.44
C LEU A 469 16.10 8.38 -10.76
N MET A 470 16.64 8.92 -9.70
CA MET A 470 17.61 8.26 -8.81
C MET A 470 16.91 8.08 -7.49
N PHE A 471 16.43 6.85 -7.22
CA PHE A 471 15.67 6.55 -6.00
C PHE A 471 16.59 6.54 -4.78
N GLY A 472 16.03 6.90 -3.63
CA GLY A 472 16.67 6.75 -2.33
C GLY A 472 16.69 5.30 -1.88
N ASP A 473 17.67 4.95 -1.05
CA ASP A 473 17.80 3.63 -0.44
C ASP A 473 16.63 3.35 0.50
N ALA A 474 16.00 2.19 0.36
CA ALA A 474 14.81 1.82 1.11
C ALA A 474 14.97 0.50 1.84
N LYS A 475 14.71 0.49 3.15
CA LYS A 475 14.50 -0.74 3.92
C LYS A 475 13.03 -1.12 3.90
N ALA A 476 12.75 -2.31 3.36
CA ALA A 476 11.40 -2.84 3.31
C ALA A 476 10.98 -3.42 4.65
N LYS A 477 9.90 -2.90 5.24
CA LYS A 477 9.27 -3.43 6.46
C LYS A 477 7.92 -4.07 6.17
N ILE A 478 7.54 -5.04 6.99
CA ILE A 478 6.16 -5.53 7.10
C ILE A 478 5.45 -4.81 8.26
N PRO A 479 4.12 -4.92 8.40
CA PRO A 479 3.35 -4.16 9.39
C PRO A 479 3.79 -4.27 10.84
N ASP A 480 4.44 -5.36 11.25
CA ASP A 480 4.98 -5.52 12.61
C ASP A 480 6.34 -4.81 12.84
N GLY A 481 6.82 -4.05 11.84
CA GLY A 481 8.08 -3.33 11.89
C GLY A 481 9.32 -4.16 11.54
N SER A 482 9.17 -5.46 11.27
CA SER A 482 10.30 -6.31 10.88
C SER A 482 10.83 -5.91 9.51
N ILE A 483 12.16 -5.77 9.40
CA ILE A 483 12.82 -5.49 8.13
C ILE A 483 12.95 -6.80 7.35
N VAL A 484 12.33 -6.86 6.19
CA VAL A 484 12.26 -8.05 5.32
C VAL A 484 13.08 -7.92 4.04
N GLY A 485 13.55 -6.72 3.71
CA GLY A 485 14.40 -6.47 2.55
C GLY A 485 15.15 -5.16 2.63
N ASP A 486 16.13 -5.00 1.73
CA ASP A 486 16.94 -3.78 1.56
C ASP A 486 17.14 -3.54 0.06
N PHE A 487 16.73 -2.36 -0.41
CA PHE A 487 16.67 -1.96 -1.82
C PHE A 487 17.50 -0.69 -1.97
N GLN A 488 18.61 -0.78 -2.69
CA GLN A 488 19.61 0.27 -2.81
C GLN A 488 20.02 0.48 -4.26
N ASP A 489 20.52 1.69 -4.57
CA ASP A 489 21.05 2.06 -5.88
C ASP A 489 20.05 1.89 -7.03
N ASN A 490 18.76 2.09 -6.77
CA ASN A 490 17.68 1.92 -7.74
C ASN A 490 17.43 3.19 -8.54
N ASP A 491 16.93 3.02 -9.76
CA ASP A 491 16.65 4.12 -10.67
C ASP A 491 15.39 3.88 -11.51
N GLY A 492 15.09 4.83 -12.39
CA GLY A 492 13.97 4.69 -13.31
C GLY A 492 13.96 5.78 -14.38
N TRP A 493 13.19 5.51 -15.41
CA TRP A 493 12.98 6.44 -16.50
C TRP A 493 11.50 6.82 -16.61
N VAL A 494 11.30 8.04 -17.04
CA VAL A 494 9.97 8.54 -17.36
C VAL A 494 9.96 9.15 -18.73
N TYR A 495 9.01 8.74 -19.54
CA TYR A 495 8.78 9.23 -20.89
C TYR A 495 7.39 9.87 -20.98
N GLY A 496 7.30 11.04 -21.56
CA GLY A 496 6.01 11.71 -21.77
C GLY A 496 5.89 12.29 -23.15
N VAL A 497 4.72 12.13 -23.75
CA VAL A 497 4.36 12.79 -25.02
C VAL A 497 3.00 13.44 -24.85
N ARG A 498 2.88 14.71 -25.28
CA ARG A 498 1.64 15.49 -25.21
C ARG A 498 1.34 16.15 -26.54
N LEU A 499 0.10 16.01 -26.98
CA LEU A 499 -0.50 16.86 -28.01
C LEU A 499 -1.36 17.90 -27.30
N SER A 500 -1.19 19.17 -27.65
CA SER A 500 -1.97 20.26 -27.07
C SER A 500 -2.50 21.20 -28.13
N TYR A 501 -3.67 21.74 -27.85
CA TYR A 501 -4.35 22.79 -28.61
C TYR A 501 -4.54 24.01 -27.74
N GLN A 502 -4.22 25.19 -28.23
CA GLN A 502 -4.50 26.44 -27.54
C GLN A 502 -4.95 27.52 -28.54
N LYS A 503 -6.10 28.13 -28.22
CA LYS A 503 -6.62 29.30 -28.91
C LYS A 503 -6.83 30.42 -27.89
N LYS A 504 -6.13 31.53 -28.11
CA LYS A 504 -6.23 32.75 -27.26
C LYS A 504 -7.40 33.62 -27.65
#